data_473a0fff7a0b767be4a2305352c77adf
#
_entry.id   473a0fff7a0b767be4a2305352c77adf
#
_cell.length_a   1.000
_cell.length_b   1.000
_cell.length_c   1.000
_cell.angle_alpha   90.00
_cell.angle_beta   90.00
_cell.angle_gamma   90.00
#
_symmetry.space_group_name_H-M   'P 1'
#
loop_
_entity.id
_entity.type
_entity.pdbx_description
1 polymer ?
#
loop_
_entity_poly.entity_id
_entity_poly.type
_entity_poly.pdbx_seq_one_letter_code
_entity_poly.pdbx_strand_id
1 'polypeptide(L)'
;VRSRRQRQMCIRDRFQSAIDGGVNFVMVGHISAPNVTGDNAPATLSKVLITDVLRGQMGYNGIVITDAMNMEAITGFYNSDKAAVLAVTAGADMILMPADYNTAYTGILNAVNDGTITEERINESVTRIVKAKLAMGQP
;
A
#
# COMPACT_ATOMS: atom_id res chain seq x y z
N VAL A 1 -2.63 29.10 -17.59
CA VAL A 1 -3.25 27.86 -17.05
C VAL A 1 -2.33 26.69 -17.36
N ARG A 2 -1.79 26.01 -16.34
CA ARG A 2 -0.90 24.84 -16.53
C ARG A 2 -1.66 23.71 -17.22
N SER A 3 -1.07 23.10 -18.22
CA SER A 3 -1.63 21.94 -18.92
C SER A 3 -1.83 20.74 -17.96
N ARG A 4 -2.68 19.75 -18.35
CA ARG A 4 -2.89 18.52 -17.58
C ARG A 4 -1.57 17.80 -17.30
N ARG A 5 -0.66 17.73 -18.27
CA ARG A 5 0.69 17.17 -18.16
C ARG A 5 1.54 17.90 -17.11
N GLN A 6 1.53 19.24 -17.13
CA GLN A 6 2.30 20.04 -16.16
C GLN A 6 1.77 19.89 -14.74
N ARG A 7 0.46 19.69 -14.55
CA ARG A 7 -0.13 19.41 -13.21
C ARG A 7 0.26 18.04 -12.70
N GLN A 8 0.24 17.01 -13.53
CA GLN A 8 0.68 15.67 -13.16
C GLN A 8 2.18 15.62 -12.79
N MET A 9 3.03 16.30 -13.56
CA MET A 9 4.45 16.45 -13.23
C MET A 9 4.64 17.14 -11.87
N CYS A 10 3.95 18.24 -11.61
CA CYS A 10 4.06 18.96 -10.33
C CYS A 10 3.60 18.14 -9.11
N ILE A 11 2.61 17.26 -9.25
CA ILE A 11 2.17 16.38 -8.17
C ILE A 11 3.23 15.30 -7.91
N ARG A 12 3.68 14.64 -8.97
CA ARG A 12 4.71 13.60 -8.89
C ARG A 12 6.02 14.15 -8.30
N ASP A 13 6.44 15.34 -8.70
CA ASP A 13 7.64 16.01 -8.20
C ASP A 13 7.56 16.27 -6.69
N ARG A 14 6.38 16.59 -6.14
CA ARG A 14 6.20 16.80 -4.70
C ARG A 14 6.33 15.49 -3.91
N PHE A 15 5.73 14.41 -4.40
CA PHE A 15 5.91 13.09 -3.78
C PHE A 15 7.36 12.62 -3.90
N GLN A 16 8.00 12.83 -5.05
CA GLN A 16 9.42 12.50 -5.22
C GLN A 16 10.29 13.29 -4.23
N SER A 17 10.05 14.60 -4.06
CA SER A 17 10.78 15.41 -3.10
C SER A 17 10.63 14.92 -1.66
N ALA A 18 9.45 14.42 -1.27
CA ALA A 18 9.23 13.83 0.04
C ALA A 18 9.99 12.50 0.20
N ILE A 19 10.00 11.67 -0.85
CA ILE A 19 10.74 10.40 -0.89
C ILE A 19 12.25 10.67 -0.79
N ASP A 20 12.77 11.60 -1.58
CA ASP A 20 14.18 12.02 -1.59
C ASP A 20 14.58 12.64 -0.24
N GLY A 21 13.63 13.28 0.45
CA GLY A 21 13.78 13.78 1.82
C GLY A 21 13.71 12.72 2.91
N GLY A 22 13.52 11.44 2.55
CA GLY A 22 13.56 10.30 3.49
C GLY A 22 12.27 10.09 4.29
N VAL A 23 11.10 10.37 3.72
CA VAL A 23 9.82 10.08 4.39
C VAL A 23 9.70 8.59 4.74
N ASN A 24 9.37 8.29 6.01
CA ASN A 24 9.31 6.92 6.51
C ASN A 24 8.02 6.18 6.11
N PHE A 25 6.91 6.91 5.97
CA PHE A 25 5.59 6.35 5.69
C PHE A 25 4.93 7.04 4.51
N VAL A 26 4.32 6.26 3.63
CA VAL A 26 3.41 6.73 2.60
C VAL A 26 2.07 6.04 2.79
N MET A 27 1.00 6.81 3.01
CA MET A 27 -0.36 6.29 3.08
C MET A 27 -0.97 6.28 1.68
N VAL A 28 -1.60 5.18 1.31
CA VAL A 28 -2.33 5.02 0.04
C VAL A 28 -3.82 5.04 0.30
N GLY A 29 -4.52 6.01 -0.28
CA GLY A 29 -5.98 6.14 -0.16
C GLY A 29 -6.76 5.23 -1.10
N HIS A 30 -8.10 5.17 -0.93
CA HIS A 30 -9.00 4.30 -1.70
C HIS A 30 -9.51 4.96 -2.99
N ILE A 31 -8.69 5.77 -3.65
CA ILE A 31 -9.05 6.45 -4.89
C ILE A 31 -8.86 5.49 -6.07
N SER A 32 -9.86 5.39 -6.95
CA SER A 32 -9.70 4.67 -8.22
C SER A 32 -9.03 5.56 -9.28
N ALA A 33 -8.08 4.99 -10.00
CA ALA A 33 -7.34 5.67 -11.07
C ALA A 33 -7.33 4.84 -12.37
N PRO A 34 -8.49 4.57 -12.99
CA PRO A 34 -8.62 3.61 -14.09
C PRO A 34 -7.76 3.95 -15.32
N ASN A 35 -7.46 5.22 -15.54
CA ASN A 35 -6.57 5.65 -16.62
C ASN A 35 -5.08 5.28 -16.37
N VAL A 36 -4.73 4.86 -15.17
CA VAL A 36 -3.37 4.43 -14.79
C VAL A 36 -3.31 2.92 -14.55
N THR A 37 -4.32 2.40 -13.84
CA THR A 37 -4.36 0.98 -13.43
C THR A 37 -4.97 0.07 -14.48
N GLY A 38 -5.80 0.60 -15.38
CA GLY A 38 -6.57 -0.17 -16.35
C GLY A 38 -7.85 -0.80 -15.79
N ASP A 39 -8.12 -0.60 -14.49
CA ASP A 39 -9.30 -1.10 -13.78
C ASP A 39 -9.85 -0.06 -12.79
N ASN A 40 -10.95 -0.39 -12.12
CA ASN A 40 -11.58 0.47 -11.10
C ASN A 40 -11.15 0.11 -9.66
N ALA A 41 -10.15 -0.75 -9.48
CA ALA A 41 -9.70 -1.12 -8.15
C ALA A 41 -9.20 0.12 -7.38
N PRO A 42 -9.46 0.19 -6.06
CA PRO A 42 -8.87 1.23 -5.21
C PRO A 42 -7.34 1.19 -5.26
N ALA A 43 -6.70 2.35 -5.25
CA ALA A 43 -5.23 2.46 -5.30
C ALA A 43 -4.54 1.62 -4.22
N THR A 44 -5.17 1.50 -3.05
CA THR A 44 -4.74 0.68 -1.91
C THR A 44 -4.60 -0.82 -2.26
N LEU A 45 -5.37 -1.30 -3.23
CA LEU A 45 -5.38 -2.69 -3.68
C LEU A 45 -4.68 -2.85 -5.05
N SER A 46 -4.06 -1.79 -5.57
CA SER A 46 -3.46 -1.78 -6.90
C SER A 46 -1.95 -2.02 -6.85
N LYS A 47 -1.52 -3.17 -7.36
CA LYS A 47 -0.10 -3.49 -7.56
C LYS A 47 0.58 -2.46 -8.48
N VAL A 48 -0.12 -2.00 -9.51
CA VAL A 48 0.41 -0.99 -10.45
C VAL A 48 0.81 0.29 -9.71
N LEU A 49 -0.04 0.78 -8.80
CA LEU A 49 0.25 2.03 -8.09
C LEU A 49 1.27 1.85 -6.96
N ILE A 50 1.19 0.78 -6.18
CA ILE A 50 2.08 0.59 -5.03
C ILE A 50 3.42 0.01 -5.47
N THR A 51 3.40 -1.12 -6.18
CA THR A 51 4.64 -1.82 -6.53
C THR A 51 5.32 -1.17 -7.74
N ASP A 52 4.59 -0.98 -8.86
CA ASP A 52 5.26 -0.60 -10.10
C ASP A 52 5.57 0.91 -10.13
N VAL A 53 4.64 1.77 -9.66
CA VAL A 53 4.86 3.22 -9.67
C VAL A 53 5.62 3.67 -8.42
N LEU A 54 5.06 3.48 -7.22
CA LEU A 54 5.63 4.03 -5.99
C LEU A 54 7.00 3.39 -5.67
N ARG A 55 7.08 2.07 -5.65
CA ARG A 55 8.35 1.39 -5.34
C ARG A 55 9.29 1.34 -6.55
N GLY A 56 8.80 0.93 -7.73
CA GLY A 56 9.63 0.72 -8.91
C GLY A 56 10.09 2.02 -9.56
N GLN A 57 9.14 2.90 -9.97
CA GLN A 57 9.49 4.11 -10.71
C GLN A 57 9.96 5.27 -9.84
N MET A 58 9.42 5.40 -8.60
CA MET A 58 9.77 6.47 -7.68
C MET A 58 10.84 6.06 -6.66
N GLY A 59 11.24 4.78 -6.61
CA GLY A 59 12.30 4.26 -5.75
C GLY A 59 11.97 4.25 -4.26
N TYR A 60 10.67 4.25 -3.88
CA TYR A 60 10.29 4.30 -2.47
C TYR A 60 10.54 2.97 -1.75
N ASN A 61 11.39 3.00 -0.74
CA ASN A 61 11.78 1.84 0.07
C ASN A 61 11.26 1.88 1.52
N GLY A 62 10.49 2.92 1.89
CA GLY A 62 9.86 3.04 3.21
C GLY A 62 8.59 2.19 3.35
N ILE A 63 7.88 2.43 4.46
CA ILE A 63 6.65 1.71 4.80
C ILE A 63 5.47 2.26 3.99
N VAL A 64 4.75 1.38 3.32
CA VAL A 64 3.46 1.69 2.70
C VAL A 64 2.35 1.22 3.63
N ILE A 65 1.51 2.16 4.07
CA ILE A 65 0.33 1.89 4.90
C ILE A 65 -0.95 2.16 4.10
N THR A 66 -1.97 1.34 4.28
CA THR A 66 -3.29 1.62 3.69
C THR A 66 -3.97 2.78 4.41
N ASP A 67 -4.90 3.44 3.76
CA ASP A 67 -5.96 4.18 4.47
C ASP A 67 -6.88 3.19 5.21
N ALA A 68 -7.82 3.70 6.01
CA ALA A 68 -8.69 2.88 6.87
C ALA A 68 -9.55 1.91 6.07
N MET A 69 -9.27 0.60 6.22
CA MET A 69 -9.91 -0.46 5.44
C MET A 69 -11.37 -0.75 5.84
N ASN A 70 -11.87 -0.12 6.91
CA ASN A 70 -13.28 -0.16 7.30
C ASN A 70 -14.15 0.88 6.55
N MET A 71 -13.55 1.70 5.68
CA MET A 71 -14.29 2.65 4.85
C MET A 71 -15.14 1.92 3.80
N GLU A 72 -16.30 2.49 3.46
CA GLU A 72 -17.27 1.93 2.51
C GLU A 72 -16.67 1.69 1.12
N ALA A 73 -15.68 2.48 0.72
CA ALA A 73 -14.93 2.29 -0.53
C ALA A 73 -14.24 0.90 -0.62
N ILE A 74 -14.02 0.24 0.52
CA ILE A 74 -13.50 -1.13 0.61
C ILE A 74 -14.60 -2.08 1.01
N THR A 75 -15.30 -1.83 2.14
CA THR A 75 -16.28 -2.78 2.72
C THR A 75 -17.50 -3.00 1.84
N GLY A 76 -17.83 -2.05 0.98
CA GLY A 76 -18.90 -2.19 -0.01
C GLY A 76 -18.60 -3.20 -1.12
N PHE A 77 -17.34 -3.61 -1.29
CA PHE A 77 -16.91 -4.48 -2.41
C PHE A 77 -16.09 -5.70 -1.96
N TYR A 78 -15.45 -5.65 -0.80
CA TYR A 78 -14.53 -6.67 -0.32
C TYR A 78 -14.78 -7.02 1.13
N ASN A 79 -14.72 -8.31 1.47
CA ASN A 79 -14.62 -8.77 2.84
C ASN A 79 -13.22 -8.50 3.38
N SER A 80 -13.05 -8.47 4.71
CA SER A 80 -11.80 -8.09 5.38
C SER A 80 -10.61 -9.00 5.02
N ASP A 81 -10.83 -10.31 4.86
CA ASP A 81 -9.82 -11.28 4.42
C ASP A 81 -9.30 -10.95 3.01
N LYS A 82 -10.21 -10.83 2.06
CA LYS A 82 -9.86 -10.55 0.67
C LYS A 82 -9.20 -9.18 0.50
N ALA A 83 -9.74 -8.16 1.18
CA ALA A 83 -9.17 -6.81 1.14
C ALA A 83 -7.73 -6.79 1.69
N ALA A 84 -7.49 -7.49 2.81
CA ALA A 84 -6.18 -7.59 3.43
C ALA A 84 -5.15 -8.31 2.52
N VAL A 85 -5.54 -9.45 1.96
CA VAL A 85 -4.70 -10.23 1.03
C VAL A 85 -4.36 -9.40 -0.20
N LEU A 86 -5.33 -8.71 -0.81
CA LEU A 86 -5.10 -7.86 -1.98
C LEU A 86 -4.16 -6.68 -1.65
N ALA A 87 -4.31 -6.03 -0.48
CA ALA A 87 -3.44 -4.93 -0.08
C ALA A 87 -1.98 -5.38 0.11
N VAL A 88 -1.75 -6.53 0.79
CA VAL A 88 -0.40 -7.11 0.96
C VAL A 88 0.19 -7.50 -0.39
N THR A 89 -0.58 -8.14 -1.25
CA THR A 89 -0.15 -8.54 -2.60
C THR A 89 0.15 -7.33 -3.48
N ALA A 90 -0.59 -6.23 -3.33
CA ALA A 90 -0.33 -4.98 -4.02
C ALA A 90 0.97 -4.29 -3.58
N GLY A 91 1.51 -4.62 -2.39
CA GLY A 91 2.77 -4.08 -1.88
C GLY A 91 2.65 -3.24 -0.60
N ALA A 92 1.48 -3.17 0.04
CA ALA A 92 1.31 -2.53 1.34
C ALA A 92 2.01 -3.33 2.44
N ASP A 93 2.66 -2.65 3.38
CA ASP A 93 3.36 -3.26 4.51
C ASP A 93 2.51 -3.27 5.78
N MET A 94 1.61 -2.31 5.92
CA MET A 94 0.73 -2.18 7.07
C MET A 94 -0.71 -1.96 6.61
N ILE A 95 -1.64 -2.60 7.30
CA ILE A 95 -3.09 -2.48 7.05
C ILE A 95 -3.70 -1.71 8.20
N LEU A 96 -4.33 -0.57 7.88
CA LEU A 96 -4.95 0.30 8.87
C LEU A 96 -6.42 -0.07 9.03
N MET A 97 -6.85 -0.27 10.27
CA MET A 97 -8.26 -0.42 10.67
C MET A 97 -9.08 -1.35 9.76
N PRO A 98 -8.74 -2.64 9.61
CA PRO A 98 -9.62 -3.57 8.91
C PRO A 98 -10.99 -3.62 9.62
N ALA A 99 -12.08 -3.80 8.87
CA ALA A 99 -13.43 -3.86 9.44
C ALA A 99 -13.59 -5.03 10.43
N ASP A 100 -12.91 -6.15 10.17
CA ASP A 100 -12.76 -7.28 11.09
C ASP A 100 -11.29 -7.71 11.10
N TYR A 101 -10.63 -7.48 12.25
CA TYR A 101 -9.22 -7.78 12.42
C TYR A 101 -8.93 -9.30 12.33
N ASN A 102 -9.74 -10.12 12.98
CA ASN A 102 -9.50 -11.56 13.01
C ASN A 102 -9.65 -12.19 11.62
N THR A 103 -10.68 -11.77 10.88
CA THR A 103 -10.91 -12.19 9.50
C THR A 103 -9.77 -11.74 8.59
N ALA A 104 -9.31 -10.49 8.70
CA ALA A 104 -8.18 -9.99 7.91
C ALA A 104 -6.87 -10.74 8.23
N TYR A 105 -6.57 -10.95 9.51
CA TYR A 105 -5.38 -11.69 9.95
C TYR A 105 -5.39 -13.13 9.45
N THR A 106 -6.51 -13.83 9.65
CA THR A 106 -6.67 -15.23 9.20
C THR A 106 -6.57 -15.33 7.68
N GLY A 107 -7.13 -14.35 6.95
CA GLY A 107 -7.03 -14.29 5.50
C GLY A 107 -5.57 -14.21 5.02
N ILE A 108 -4.76 -13.33 5.62
CA ILE A 108 -3.33 -13.23 5.30
C ILE A 108 -2.59 -14.52 5.65
N LEU A 109 -2.84 -15.09 6.84
CA LEU A 109 -2.20 -16.34 7.28
C LEU A 109 -2.50 -17.50 6.32
N ASN A 110 -3.75 -17.64 5.91
CA ASN A 110 -4.15 -18.67 4.93
C ASN A 110 -3.47 -18.44 3.58
N ALA A 111 -3.40 -17.17 3.11
CA ALA A 111 -2.74 -16.82 1.86
C ALA A 111 -1.23 -17.07 1.87
N VAL A 112 -0.58 -17.02 3.04
CA VAL A 112 0.82 -17.45 3.18
C VAL A 112 0.92 -18.97 3.15
N ASN A 113 0.04 -19.68 3.85
CA ASN A 113 0.05 -21.14 3.91
C ASN A 113 -0.22 -21.81 2.55
N ASP A 114 -1.07 -21.19 1.71
CA ASP A 114 -1.38 -21.69 0.37
C ASP A 114 -0.44 -21.17 -0.73
N GLY A 115 0.51 -20.29 -0.38
CA GLY A 115 1.50 -19.73 -1.30
C GLY A 115 1.01 -18.55 -2.15
N THR A 116 -0.20 -18.04 -1.93
CA THR A 116 -0.71 -16.81 -2.59
C THR A 116 0.12 -15.59 -2.21
N ILE A 117 0.57 -15.52 -0.95
CA ILE A 117 1.55 -14.55 -0.47
C ILE A 117 2.80 -15.32 -0.06
N THR A 118 3.97 -14.94 -0.60
CA THR A 118 5.21 -15.60 -0.23
C THR A 118 5.72 -15.15 1.15
N GLU A 119 6.46 -16.02 1.85
CA GLU A 119 7.10 -15.63 3.11
C GLU A 119 8.07 -14.46 2.92
N GLU A 120 8.78 -14.40 1.78
CA GLU A 120 9.67 -13.30 1.43
C GLU A 120 8.92 -11.98 1.42
N ARG A 121 7.69 -11.96 0.87
CA ARG A 121 6.87 -10.74 0.84
C ARG A 121 6.51 -10.25 2.24
N ILE A 122 6.21 -11.16 3.16
CA ILE A 122 5.96 -10.82 4.57
C ILE A 122 7.25 -10.34 5.24
N ASN A 123 8.36 -11.05 5.04
CA ASN A 123 9.66 -10.70 5.61
C ASN A 123 10.16 -9.32 5.13
N GLU A 124 9.91 -8.93 3.89
CA GLU A 124 10.18 -7.58 3.41
C GLU A 124 9.42 -6.51 4.22
N SER A 125 8.12 -6.71 4.44
CA SER A 125 7.30 -5.79 5.23
C SER A 125 7.78 -5.70 6.68
N VAL A 126 7.98 -6.84 7.32
CA VAL A 126 8.49 -6.92 8.71
C VAL A 126 9.84 -6.22 8.82
N THR A 127 10.73 -6.44 7.86
CA THR A 127 12.05 -5.80 7.84
C THR A 127 11.95 -4.27 7.79
N ARG A 128 11.07 -3.70 6.94
CA ARG A 128 10.83 -2.25 6.87
C ARG A 128 10.28 -1.72 8.19
N ILE A 129 9.31 -2.42 8.77
CA ILE A 129 8.66 -2.03 10.03
C ILE A 129 9.66 -2.05 11.20
N VAL A 130 10.45 -3.12 11.32
CA VAL A 130 11.45 -3.25 12.39
C VAL A 130 12.53 -2.18 12.24
N LYS A 131 13.05 -1.95 11.04
CA LYS A 131 14.02 -0.87 10.79
C LYS A 131 13.49 0.49 11.21
N ALA A 132 12.24 0.81 10.87
CA ALA A 132 11.64 2.08 11.26
C ALA A 132 11.47 2.20 12.79
N LYS A 133 11.04 1.14 13.47
CA LYS A 133 10.93 1.11 14.93
C LYS A 133 12.28 1.32 15.62
N LEU A 134 13.32 0.63 15.16
CA LEU A 134 14.68 0.78 15.70
C LEU A 134 15.22 2.20 15.49
N ALA A 135 14.96 2.81 14.32
CA ALA A 135 15.36 4.19 14.05
C ALA A 135 14.67 5.22 14.94
N MET A 136 13.46 4.91 15.43
CA MET A 136 12.74 5.75 16.40
C MET A 136 13.12 5.48 17.86
N GLY A 137 14.08 4.60 18.13
CA GLY A 137 14.52 4.24 19.48
C GLY A 137 13.51 3.43 20.28
N GLN A 138 12.56 2.76 19.61
CA GLN A 138 11.62 1.84 20.24
C GLN A 138 12.10 0.40 20.05
N PRO A 139 12.14 -0.40 21.15
CA PRO A 139 12.49 -1.82 21.10
C PRO A 139 11.46 -2.64 20.35
#